data_30ccd650985e2cb4aa9393c1ab3513b3
#
_entry.id   30ccd650985e2cb4aa9393c1ab3513b3
#
_cell.length_a   1.000
_cell.length_b   1.000
_cell.length_c   1.000
_cell.angle_alpha   90.00
_cell.angle_beta   90.00
_cell.angle_gamma   90.00
#
_symmetry.space_group_name_H-M   'P 1'
#
loop_
_entity.id
_entity.type
_entity.pdbx_description
1 polymer ?
#
loop_
_entity_poly.entity_id
_entity_poly.type
_entity_poly.pdbx_seq_one_letter_code
_entity_poly.pdbx_strand_id
1 'polypeptide(L)'
;MTSVVLCSASGAPGVTTAALALVWVWPQVTGGRRVVLVDADPSGSGLLGGALQARVAIETGLLALAADTRAPDVDDLLAHSVALDGDRRRFILPGISDPVQAGSLAPLWASFPDLAIDLHLAETDLVVDVGRLGHRDEPSGLIGDADILSVLQAPTIPATVATAAIVRRLSAARAPRSAPAPVVVGERRPYTVREVERALGVPCHALSLDVRTAEALGSGDGSSGRLDRSLLLRSARSLAESLLAGLPAEVRS
;
A
#
# COMPACT_ATOMS: atom_id res chain seq x y z
N MET A 1 -11.05 -10.90 3.90
CA MET A 1 -10.03 -10.13 3.16
C MET A 1 -9.77 -8.83 3.89
N THR A 2 -8.53 -8.39 3.95
CA THR A 2 -8.17 -7.07 4.45
C THR A 2 -7.54 -6.25 3.32
N SER A 3 -8.02 -5.04 3.11
CA SER A 3 -7.46 -4.07 2.16
C SER A 3 -6.79 -2.92 2.90
N VAL A 4 -5.49 -2.73 2.66
CA VAL A 4 -4.67 -1.64 3.23
C VAL A 4 -4.25 -0.71 2.12
N VAL A 5 -4.79 0.49 2.10
CA VAL A 5 -4.41 1.53 1.13
C VAL A 5 -3.41 2.48 1.75
N LEU A 6 -2.30 2.68 1.07
CA LEU A 6 -1.23 3.59 1.44
C LEU A 6 -1.18 4.78 0.49
N CYS A 7 -1.12 5.96 1.05
CA CYS A 7 -1.02 7.20 0.28
C CYS A 7 -0.18 8.25 1.00
N SER A 8 0.09 9.36 0.35
CA SER A 8 0.67 10.54 0.98
C SER A 8 -0.06 11.83 0.59
N ALA A 9 0.03 12.83 1.45
CA ALA A 9 -0.53 14.17 1.18
C ALA A 9 0.43 15.06 0.42
N SER A 10 1.74 14.88 0.61
CA SER A 10 2.78 15.72 0.01
C SER A 10 4.15 15.03 0.05
N GLY A 11 5.03 15.44 -0.85
CA GLY A 11 6.39 14.92 -0.94
C GLY A 11 6.44 13.45 -1.35
N ALA A 12 7.55 12.80 -1.06
CA ALA A 12 7.79 11.38 -1.29
C ALA A 12 8.23 10.72 0.03
N PRO A 13 7.30 10.51 0.99
CA PRO A 13 7.66 9.95 2.30
C PRO A 13 7.96 8.46 2.25
N GLY A 14 7.98 7.84 1.06
CA GLY A 14 8.26 6.41 0.86
C GLY A 14 7.01 5.54 0.91
N VAL A 15 5.91 5.93 0.25
CA VAL A 15 4.68 5.13 0.16
C VAL A 15 4.98 3.75 -0.42
N THR A 16 5.62 3.70 -1.58
CA THR A 16 6.03 2.45 -2.25
C THR A 16 6.95 1.59 -1.39
N THR A 17 7.92 2.21 -0.70
CA THR A 17 8.80 1.50 0.23
C THR A 17 8.03 0.89 1.40
N ALA A 18 7.08 1.64 1.95
CA ALA A 18 6.22 1.15 3.03
C ALA A 18 5.32 0.01 2.56
N ALA A 19 4.76 0.12 1.35
CA ALA A 19 3.96 -0.93 0.73
C ALA A 19 4.77 -2.22 0.55
N LEU A 20 5.97 -2.14 -0.02
CA LEU A 20 6.90 -3.27 -0.12
C LEU A 20 7.23 -3.86 1.24
N ALA A 21 7.54 -3.03 2.23
CA ALA A 21 7.88 -3.49 3.58
C ALA A 21 6.68 -4.20 4.27
N LEU A 22 5.45 -3.69 4.08
CA LEU A 22 4.25 -4.35 4.58
C LEU A 22 4.02 -5.70 3.90
N VAL A 23 4.09 -5.76 2.57
CA VAL A 23 3.95 -7.02 1.82
C VAL A 23 4.99 -8.05 2.27
N TRP A 24 6.22 -7.60 2.55
CA TRP A 24 7.28 -8.48 3.03
C TRP A 24 6.92 -9.17 4.35
N VAL A 25 6.36 -8.44 5.30
CA VAL A 25 6.04 -8.96 6.64
C VAL A 25 4.61 -9.54 6.73
N TRP A 26 3.75 -9.28 5.77
CA TRP A 26 2.31 -9.56 5.84
C TRP A 26 1.97 -11.02 6.17
N PRO A 27 2.53 -12.04 5.48
CA PRO A 27 2.21 -13.43 5.80
C PRO A 27 2.58 -13.83 7.24
N GLN A 28 3.58 -13.16 7.83
CA GLN A 28 4.04 -13.46 9.19
C GLN A 28 3.08 -12.94 10.25
N VAL A 29 2.38 -11.84 9.99
CA VAL A 29 1.44 -11.20 10.94
C VAL A 29 -0.01 -11.65 10.73
N THR A 30 -0.31 -12.28 9.59
CA THR A 30 -1.67 -12.71 9.21
C THR A 30 -1.85 -14.24 9.24
N GLY A 31 -0.94 -14.98 9.88
CA GLY A 31 -1.03 -16.44 9.93
C GLY A 31 -0.79 -17.13 8.59
N GLY A 32 -0.04 -16.51 7.68
CA GLY A 32 0.33 -17.09 6.39
C GLY A 32 -0.60 -16.72 5.23
N ARG A 33 -1.51 -15.76 5.40
CA ARG A 33 -2.37 -15.30 4.29
C ARG A 33 -1.52 -14.74 3.14
N ARG A 34 -2.03 -14.91 1.93
CA ARG A 34 -1.42 -14.31 0.73
C ARG A 34 -1.64 -12.81 0.73
N VAL A 35 -0.72 -12.08 0.10
CA VAL A 35 -0.85 -10.64 -0.10
C VAL A 35 -0.46 -10.24 -1.51
N VAL A 36 -1.24 -9.34 -2.10
CA VAL A 36 -0.94 -8.71 -3.39
C VAL A 36 -0.70 -7.22 -3.17
N LEU A 37 0.49 -6.74 -3.54
CA LEU A 37 0.74 -5.31 -3.70
C LEU A 37 0.17 -4.85 -5.02
N VAL A 38 -0.84 -4.02 -4.98
CA VAL A 38 -1.41 -3.35 -6.16
C VAL A 38 -0.73 -1.99 -6.32
N ASP A 39 0.01 -1.82 -7.40
CA ASP A 39 0.66 -0.55 -7.76
C ASP A 39 -0.34 0.35 -8.48
N ALA A 40 -1.08 1.11 -7.71
CA ALA A 40 -2.16 1.99 -8.19
C ALA A 40 -1.76 3.47 -8.22
N ASP A 41 -0.45 3.81 -8.17
CA ASP A 41 0.04 5.18 -8.29
C ASP A 41 -0.18 5.70 -9.73
N PRO A 42 -1.06 6.70 -9.93
CA PRO A 42 -1.32 7.25 -11.27
C PRO A 42 -0.12 8.01 -11.85
N SER A 43 0.91 8.28 -11.06
CA SER A 43 2.16 8.88 -11.54
C SER A 43 3.23 7.85 -11.89
N GLY A 44 2.98 6.57 -11.59
CA GLY A 44 3.95 5.48 -11.69
C GLY A 44 4.87 5.41 -10.48
N SER A 45 4.82 4.32 -9.74
CA SER A 45 5.58 4.11 -8.50
C SER A 45 7.07 3.83 -8.70
N GLY A 46 7.45 3.43 -9.91
CA GLY A 46 8.80 2.94 -10.21
C GLY A 46 9.04 1.47 -9.83
N LEU A 47 8.05 0.73 -9.33
CA LEU A 47 8.17 -0.69 -8.99
C LEU A 47 8.59 -1.56 -10.17
N LEU A 48 8.07 -1.26 -11.35
CA LEU A 48 8.37 -2.01 -12.57
C LEU A 48 9.87 -1.97 -12.90
N GLY A 49 10.49 -0.80 -12.90
CA GLY A 49 11.92 -0.64 -13.18
C GLY A 49 12.82 -0.98 -12.00
N GLY A 50 12.31 -0.82 -10.77
CA GLY A 50 13.01 -1.04 -9.51
C GLY A 50 12.87 -2.48 -9.01
N ALA A 51 11.95 -2.72 -8.11
CA ALA A 51 11.78 -4.02 -7.41
C ALA A 51 11.58 -5.20 -8.37
N LEU A 52 10.97 -4.99 -9.52
CA LEU A 52 10.75 -6.00 -10.56
C LEU A 52 11.85 -6.02 -11.64
N GLN A 53 12.84 -5.10 -11.58
CA GLN A 53 13.99 -5.04 -12.50
C GLN A 53 13.61 -5.05 -13.99
N ALA A 54 12.46 -4.51 -14.34
CA ALA A 54 11.87 -4.56 -15.68
C ALA A 54 11.77 -5.99 -16.29
N ARG A 55 11.82 -7.04 -15.46
CA ARG A 55 11.75 -8.45 -15.88
C ARG A 55 10.31 -8.97 -15.76
N VAL A 56 9.40 -8.31 -16.45
CA VAL A 56 7.97 -8.62 -16.39
C VAL A 56 7.46 -8.93 -17.79
N ALA A 57 6.64 -9.97 -17.92
CA ALA A 57 6.01 -10.32 -19.20
C ALA A 57 5.00 -9.23 -19.60
N ILE A 58 4.76 -9.08 -20.91
CA ILE A 58 3.82 -8.09 -21.46
C ILE A 58 2.39 -8.30 -20.93
N GLU A 59 2.03 -9.55 -20.64
CA GLU A 59 0.73 -9.95 -20.14
C GLU A 59 0.55 -9.69 -18.64
N THR A 60 1.53 -9.07 -17.98
CA THR A 60 1.52 -8.83 -16.52
C THR A 60 1.22 -7.37 -16.21
N GLY A 61 0.50 -7.14 -15.11
CA GLY A 61 0.23 -5.82 -14.58
C GLY A 61 -1.17 -5.28 -14.87
N LEU A 62 -1.43 -4.09 -14.34
CA LEU A 62 -2.75 -3.46 -14.36
C LEU A 62 -3.29 -3.22 -15.77
N LEU A 63 -2.43 -2.86 -16.73
CA LEU A 63 -2.89 -2.61 -18.10
C LEU A 63 -3.34 -3.89 -18.80
N ALA A 64 -2.64 -5.00 -18.57
CA ALA A 64 -3.03 -6.30 -19.12
C ALA A 64 -4.34 -6.79 -18.47
N LEU A 65 -4.46 -6.66 -17.15
CA LEU A 65 -5.69 -6.97 -16.43
C LEU A 65 -6.87 -6.10 -16.89
N ALA A 66 -6.66 -4.80 -17.11
CA ALA A 66 -7.69 -3.87 -17.58
C ALA A 66 -8.11 -4.10 -19.04
N ALA A 67 -7.27 -4.77 -19.84
CA ALA A 67 -7.59 -5.12 -21.23
C ALA A 67 -8.59 -6.28 -21.33
N ASP A 68 -8.77 -7.04 -20.26
CA ASP A 68 -9.80 -8.08 -20.18
C ASP A 68 -11.18 -7.41 -20.10
N THR A 69 -12.12 -7.83 -20.95
CA THR A 69 -13.47 -7.23 -21.04
C THR A 69 -14.41 -7.72 -19.95
N ARG A 70 -14.06 -8.74 -19.22
CA ARG A 70 -14.83 -9.26 -18.07
C ARG A 70 -14.35 -8.64 -16.75
N ALA A 71 -15.19 -8.65 -15.75
CA ALA A 71 -14.77 -8.34 -14.39
C ALA A 71 -13.71 -9.36 -13.94
N PRO A 72 -12.51 -8.91 -13.50
CA PRO A 72 -11.46 -9.84 -13.08
C PRO A 72 -11.88 -10.60 -11.82
N ASP A 73 -11.41 -11.82 -11.69
CA ASP A 73 -11.48 -12.64 -10.48
C ASP A 73 -10.09 -12.73 -9.79
N VAL A 74 -10.01 -13.47 -8.70
CA VAL A 74 -8.76 -13.61 -7.95
C VAL A 74 -7.67 -14.34 -8.75
N ASP A 75 -8.05 -15.28 -9.61
CA ASP A 75 -7.11 -16.03 -10.44
C ASP A 75 -6.54 -15.12 -11.53
N ASP A 76 -7.35 -14.25 -12.12
CA ASP A 76 -6.90 -13.21 -13.06
C ASP A 76 -5.93 -12.25 -12.38
N LEU A 77 -6.27 -11.78 -11.17
CA LEU A 77 -5.40 -10.89 -10.39
C LEU A 77 -4.03 -11.53 -10.14
N LEU A 78 -4.00 -12.81 -9.77
CA LEU A 78 -2.77 -13.55 -9.51
C LEU A 78 -2.01 -13.90 -10.79
N ALA A 79 -2.70 -14.19 -11.90
CA ALA A 79 -2.09 -14.47 -13.19
C ALA A 79 -1.36 -13.24 -13.75
N HIS A 80 -1.91 -12.03 -13.52
CA HIS A 80 -1.30 -10.77 -13.95
C HIS A 80 -0.29 -10.21 -12.91
N SER A 81 -0.06 -10.90 -11.80
CA SER A 81 0.86 -10.51 -10.75
C SER A 81 2.18 -11.28 -10.80
N VAL A 82 3.25 -10.66 -10.30
CA VAL A 82 4.58 -11.29 -10.15
C VAL A 82 4.72 -11.82 -8.74
N ALA A 83 5.02 -13.11 -8.60
CA ALA A 83 5.35 -13.69 -7.30
C ALA A 83 6.75 -13.25 -6.85
N LEU A 84 6.89 -12.82 -5.59
CA LEU A 84 8.14 -12.37 -5.00
C LEU A 84 8.89 -13.47 -4.25
N ASP A 85 8.22 -14.59 -3.97
CA ASP A 85 8.77 -15.71 -3.22
C ASP A 85 8.38 -17.06 -3.83
N GLY A 86 9.15 -18.10 -3.49
CA GLY A 86 8.90 -19.46 -3.94
C GLY A 86 7.60 -20.06 -3.38
N ASP A 87 7.16 -19.60 -2.20
CA ASP A 87 5.95 -20.07 -1.54
C ASP A 87 4.69 -19.41 -2.09
N ARG A 88 4.83 -18.47 -3.03
CA ARG A 88 3.75 -17.72 -3.68
C ARG A 88 2.76 -17.12 -2.68
N ARG A 89 3.30 -16.49 -1.64
CA ARG A 89 2.50 -15.77 -0.64
C ARG A 89 2.55 -14.27 -0.82
N ARG A 90 3.55 -13.75 -1.55
CA ARG A 90 3.75 -12.33 -1.81
C ARG A 90 3.74 -12.08 -3.31
N PHE A 91 2.92 -11.15 -3.73
CA PHE A 91 2.79 -10.78 -5.14
C PHE A 91 2.86 -9.26 -5.31
N ILE A 92 3.27 -8.85 -6.49
CA ILE A 92 3.11 -7.48 -6.99
C ILE A 92 2.29 -7.53 -8.27
N LEU A 93 1.21 -6.80 -8.33
CA LEU A 93 0.50 -6.43 -9.54
C LEU A 93 1.10 -5.11 -10.03
N PRO A 94 1.96 -5.12 -11.05
CA PRO A 94 2.65 -3.93 -11.50
C PRO A 94 1.69 -2.87 -12.05
N GLY A 95 1.99 -1.62 -11.74
CA GLY A 95 1.26 -0.46 -12.23
C GLY A 95 1.65 -0.02 -13.63
N ILE A 96 1.44 1.26 -13.88
CA ILE A 96 1.76 1.92 -15.13
C ILE A 96 3.19 2.49 -15.11
N SER A 97 3.80 2.57 -16.28
CA SER A 97 5.10 3.24 -16.46
C SER A 97 4.98 4.67 -17.01
N ASP A 98 3.81 5.00 -17.59
CA ASP A 98 3.52 6.32 -18.15
C ASP A 98 2.22 6.87 -17.53
N PRO A 99 2.26 8.02 -16.85
CA PRO A 99 1.06 8.64 -16.25
C PRO A 99 -0.11 8.86 -17.21
N VAL A 100 0.15 8.98 -18.52
CA VAL A 100 -0.89 9.11 -19.55
C VAL A 100 -1.83 7.90 -19.57
N GLN A 101 -1.34 6.74 -19.14
CA GLN A 101 -2.10 5.49 -19.08
C GLN A 101 -3.10 5.43 -17.90
N ALA A 102 -2.96 6.30 -16.89
CA ALA A 102 -3.74 6.23 -15.65
C ALA A 102 -5.26 6.27 -15.90
N GLY A 103 -5.71 7.12 -16.83
CA GLY A 103 -7.12 7.26 -17.15
C GLY A 103 -7.77 5.97 -17.72
N SER A 104 -6.98 5.09 -18.35
CA SER A 104 -7.49 3.82 -18.90
C SER A 104 -7.83 2.78 -17.81
N LEU A 105 -7.35 2.97 -16.59
CA LEU A 105 -7.59 2.07 -15.47
C LEU A 105 -8.90 2.35 -14.70
N ALA A 106 -9.60 3.44 -15.02
CA ALA A 106 -10.82 3.83 -14.30
C ALA A 106 -11.90 2.71 -14.26
N PRO A 107 -12.18 1.97 -15.36
CA PRO A 107 -13.13 0.85 -15.31
C PRO A 107 -12.65 -0.30 -14.40
N LEU A 108 -11.34 -0.58 -14.38
CA LEU A 108 -10.77 -1.61 -13.50
C LEU A 108 -10.96 -1.24 -12.03
N TRP A 109 -10.72 0.01 -11.65
CA TRP A 109 -10.92 0.45 -10.26
C TRP A 109 -12.38 0.31 -9.80
N ALA A 110 -13.33 0.43 -10.71
CA ALA A 110 -14.74 0.25 -10.40
C ALA A 110 -15.11 -1.23 -10.14
N SER A 111 -14.37 -2.20 -10.67
CA SER A 111 -14.62 -3.63 -10.47
C SER A 111 -13.93 -4.23 -9.23
N PHE A 112 -12.97 -3.53 -8.61
CA PHE A 112 -12.24 -4.06 -7.45
C PHE A 112 -13.12 -4.41 -6.24
N PRO A 113 -14.20 -3.67 -5.91
CA PRO A 113 -15.09 -4.07 -4.83
C PRO A 113 -15.72 -5.45 -5.02
N ASP A 114 -15.96 -5.87 -6.26
CA ASP A 114 -16.55 -7.17 -6.59
C ASP A 114 -15.60 -8.33 -6.27
N LEU A 115 -14.27 -8.08 -6.27
CA LEU A 115 -13.24 -9.06 -5.89
C LEU A 115 -13.23 -9.39 -4.39
N ALA A 116 -13.88 -8.62 -3.54
CA ALA A 116 -13.73 -8.72 -2.10
C ALA A 116 -14.08 -10.10 -1.54
N ILE A 117 -15.14 -10.74 -2.06
CA ILE A 117 -15.58 -12.08 -1.62
C ILE A 117 -14.59 -13.14 -2.07
N ASP A 118 -14.17 -13.10 -3.33
CA ASP A 118 -13.25 -14.08 -3.91
C ASP A 118 -11.88 -14.02 -3.25
N LEU A 119 -11.38 -12.81 -3.00
CA LEU A 119 -10.14 -12.57 -2.25
C LEU A 119 -10.22 -13.10 -0.82
N HIS A 120 -11.39 -12.94 -0.16
CA HIS A 120 -11.60 -13.48 1.18
C HIS A 120 -11.55 -15.01 1.17
N LEU A 121 -12.26 -15.66 0.26
CA LEU A 121 -12.29 -17.12 0.11
C LEU A 121 -10.92 -17.69 -0.26
N ALA A 122 -10.14 -16.94 -1.06
CA ALA A 122 -8.79 -17.31 -1.45
C ALA A 122 -7.72 -16.95 -0.39
N GLU A 123 -8.12 -16.52 0.81
CA GLU A 123 -7.21 -16.08 1.89
C GLU A 123 -6.16 -15.06 1.41
N THR A 124 -6.59 -14.12 0.57
CA THR A 124 -5.73 -13.14 -0.06
C THR A 124 -6.12 -11.74 0.41
N ASP A 125 -5.12 -10.96 0.83
CA ASP A 125 -5.27 -9.57 1.27
C ASP A 125 -4.61 -8.63 0.25
N LEU A 126 -5.03 -7.36 0.25
CA LEU A 126 -4.48 -6.34 -0.64
C LEU A 126 -3.70 -5.28 0.15
N VAL A 127 -2.53 -4.94 -0.35
CA VAL A 127 -1.80 -3.71 -0.01
C VAL A 127 -1.77 -2.85 -1.26
N VAL A 128 -2.33 -1.65 -1.21
CA VAL A 128 -2.47 -0.78 -2.39
C VAL A 128 -1.59 0.44 -2.23
N ASP A 129 -0.67 0.65 -3.14
CA ASP A 129 0.14 1.87 -3.25
C ASP A 129 -0.57 2.86 -4.17
N VAL A 130 -1.10 3.95 -3.63
CA VAL A 130 -1.77 5.01 -4.38
C VAL A 130 -0.83 6.19 -4.65
N GLY A 131 0.37 6.14 -4.09
CA GLY A 131 1.33 7.23 -4.21
C GLY A 131 0.84 8.51 -3.52
N ARG A 132 0.94 9.64 -4.22
CA ARG A 132 0.51 10.93 -3.71
C ARG A 132 -0.92 11.26 -4.13
N LEU A 133 -1.76 11.61 -3.15
CA LEU A 133 -3.14 12.04 -3.41
C LEU A 133 -3.22 13.40 -4.10
N GLY A 134 -4.32 13.61 -4.84
CA GLY A 134 -4.61 14.83 -5.57
C GLY A 134 -4.33 14.72 -7.07
N HIS A 135 -4.00 13.52 -7.56
CA HIS A 135 -3.97 13.27 -8.99
C HIS A 135 -5.41 13.14 -9.54
N ARG A 136 -5.60 13.58 -10.79
CA ARG A 136 -6.91 13.54 -11.45
C ARG A 136 -7.48 12.12 -11.55
N ASP A 137 -6.61 11.15 -11.85
CA ASP A 137 -6.97 9.75 -12.10
C ASP A 137 -6.65 8.85 -10.89
N GLU A 138 -6.71 9.41 -9.65
CA GLU A 138 -6.52 8.61 -8.44
C GLU A 138 -7.63 7.53 -8.31
N PRO A 139 -7.31 6.32 -7.81
CA PRO A 139 -8.27 5.23 -7.66
C PRO A 139 -9.22 5.47 -6.48
N SER A 140 -10.14 6.43 -6.62
CA SER A 140 -11.01 6.90 -5.54
C SER A 140 -11.88 5.81 -4.94
N GLY A 141 -12.30 4.81 -5.73
CA GLY A 141 -13.03 3.63 -5.24
C GLY A 141 -12.20 2.83 -4.24
N LEU A 142 -10.97 2.47 -4.59
CA LEU A 142 -10.07 1.75 -3.68
C LEU A 142 -9.78 2.53 -2.40
N ILE A 143 -9.61 3.85 -2.51
CA ILE A 143 -9.41 4.72 -1.36
C ILE A 143 -10.66 4.76 -0.48
N GLY A 144 -11.86 4.82 -1.10
CA GLY A 144 -13.15 4.86 -0.41
C GLY A 144 -13.48 3.57 0.34
N ASP A 145 -13.21 2.41 -0.27
CA ASP A 145 -13.60 1.09 0.21
C ASP A 145 -12.52 0.39 1.05
N ALA A 146 -11.35 1.01 1.23
CA ALA A 146 -10.26 0.44 2.03
C ALA A 146 -10.70 0.11 3.47
N ASP A 147 -10.36 -1.06 3.98
CA ASP A 147 -10.54 -1.38 5.40
C ASP A 147 -9.61 -0.53 6.27
N ILE A 148 -8.37 -0.34 5.79
CA ILE A 148 -7.36 0.50 6.43
C ILE A 148 -6.85 1.52 5.39
N LEU A 149 -6.92 2.80 5.74
CA LEU A 149 -6.35 3.87 4.93
C LEU A 149 -5.22 4.55 5.69
N SER A 150 -3.99 4.38 5.24
CA SER A 150 -2.80 4.93 5.88
C SER A 150 -2.25 6.12 5.09
N VAL A 151 -2.07 7.25 5.78
CA VAL A 151 -1.53 8.48 5.18
C VAL A 151 -0.10 8.69 5.67
N LEU A 152 0.87 8.40 4.82
CA LEU A 152 2.29 8.52 5.13
C LEU A 152 2.76 9.97 5.07
N GLN A 153 3.63 10.34 6.00
CA GLN A 153 4.24 11.67 6.03
C GLN A 153 5.64 11.66 6.65
N ALA A 154 6.45 12.61 6.23
CA ALA A 154 7.68 12.95 6.96
C ALA A 154 7.33 13.73 8.23
N PRO A 155 8.15 13.69 9.31
CA PRO A 155 7.94 14.42 10.55
C PRO A 155 8.33 15.91 10.40
N THR A 156 7.68 16.64 9.49
CA THR A 156 7.94 18.05 9.19
C THR A 156 6.66 18.87 9.23
N ILE A 157 6.75 20.16 9.53
CA ILE A 157 5.59 21.06 9.57
C ILE A 157 4.82 21.05 8.23
N PRO A 158 5.46 21.25 7.05
CA PRO A 158 4.72 21.24 5.78
C PRO A 158 3.98 19.92 5.53
N ALA A 159 4.61 18.77 5.81
CA ALA A 159 3.97 17.47 5.65
C ALA A 159 2.80 17.30 6.62
N THR A 160 2.94 17.73 7.89
CA THR A 160 1.87 17.62 8.88
C THR A 160 0.66 18.50 8.51
N VAL A 161 0.88 19.71 8.00
CA VAL A 161 -0.19 20.60 7.54
C VAL A 161 -0.94 19.96 6.35
N ALA A 162 -0.21 19.43 5.37
CA ALA A 162 -0.82 18.76 4.23
C ALA A 162 -1.61 17.50 4.65
N THR A 163 -1.02 16.69 5.54
CA THR A 163 -1.68 15.50 6.09
C THR A 163 -2.96 15.84 6.86
N ALA A 164 -2.95 16.91 7.67
CA ALA A 164 -4.14 17.35 8.39
C ALA A 164 -5.30 17.70 7.44
N ALA A 165 -5.02 18.33 6.31
CA ALA A 165 -6.03 18.64 5.31
C ALA A 165 -6.62 17.36 4.67
N ILE A 166 -5.75 16.40 4.31
CA ILE A 166 -6.16 15.12 3.71
C ILE A 166 -6.95 14.28 4.71
N VAL A 167 -6.48 14.15 5.95
CA VAL A 167 -7.18 13.38 7.01
C VAL A 167 -8.59 13.95 7.22
N ARG A 168 -8.76 15.27 7.32
CA ARG A 168 -10.10 15.88 7.43
C ARG A 168 -10.99 15.57 6.22
N ARG A 169 -10.45 15.70 4.99
CA ARG A 169 -11.19 15.41 3.75
C ARG A 169 -11.65 13.95 3.72
N LEU A 170 -10.75 13.04 4.00
CA LEU A 170 -11.03 11.60 3.95
C LEU A 170 -11.98 11.16 5.07
N SER A 171 -11.85 11.70 6.27
CA SER A 171 -12.78 11.41 7.39
C SER A 171 -14.19 11.92 7.10
N ALA A 172 -14.34 13.00 6.35
CA ALA A 172 -15.66 13.53 5.96
C ALA A 172 -16.30 12.73 4.81
N ALA A 173 -15.50 12.11 3.95
CA ALA A 173 -15.97 11.41 2.75
C ALA A 173 -16.22 9.91 2.97
N ARG A 174 -15.69 9.33 4.04
CA ARG A 174 -15.79 7.88 4.31
C ARG A 174 -16.94 7.56 5.23
N ALA A 175 -17.64 6.46 4.92
CA ALA A 175 -18.41 5.77 5.95
C ALA A 175 -17.45 5.25 7.03
N PRO A 176 -17.86 5.18 8.31
CA PRO A 176 -16.94 5.02 9.46
C PRO A 176 -16.39 3.61 9.64
N ARG A 177 -15.88 2.96 8.58
CA ARG A 177 -15.24 1.65 8.74
C ARG A 177 -13.89 1.77 9.45
N SER A 178 -13.09 2.77 9.11
CA SER A 178 -11.91 3.17 9.89
C SER A 178 -11.53 4.61 9.57
N ALA A 179 -11.15 5.37 10.60
CA ALA A 179 -10.56 6.69 10.39
C ALA A 179 -9.21 6.53 9.68
N PRO A 180 -8.80 7.51 8.83
CA PRO A 180 -7.46 7.49 8.24
C PRO A 180 -6.38 7.40 9.32
N ALA A 181 -5.42 6.48 9.15
CA ALA A 181 -4.33 6.24 10.08
C ALA A 181 -3.04 6.94 9.58
N PRO A 182 -2.65 8.09 10.12
CA PRO A 182 -1.40 8.73 9.75
C PRO A 182 -0.20 7.89 10.19
N VAL A 183 0.80 7.76 9.28
CA VAL A 183 2.05 7.05 9.53
C VAL A 183 3.21 8.00 9.36
N VAL A 184 3.98 8.20 10.44
CA VAL A 184 5.17 9.05 10.45
C VAL A 184 6.39 8.21 10.07
N VAL A 185 7.03 8.56 8.96
CA VAL A 185 8.23 7.90 8.46
C VAL A 185 9.46 8.65 8.94
N GLY A 186 10.35 7.96 9.66
CA GLY A 186 11.54 8.59 10.26
C GLY A 186 11.23 9.37 11.55
N GLU A 187 10.62 8.73 12.49
CA GLU A 187 9.93 9.19 13.70
C GLU A 187 10.69 10.08 14.70
N ARG A 188 11.94 10.47 14.41
CA ARG A 188 12.78 11.14 15.42
C ARG A 188 13.24 12.54 15.06
N ARG A 189 13.16 12.96 13.82
CA ARG A 189 13.65 14.30 13.40
C ARG A 189 12.93 14.81 12.18
N PRO A 190 12.62 16.11 12.09
CA PRO A 190 12.81 17.11 13.14
C PRO A 190 11.83 17.00 14.31
N TYR A 191 10.67 16.31 14.13
CA TYR A 191 9.63 16.12 15.13
C TYR A 191 9.42 14.64 15.47
N THR A 192 8.99 14.38 16.70
CA THR A 192 8.60 13.04 17.14
C THR A 192 7.17 12.68 16.68
N VAL A 193 6.85 11.40 16.64
CA VAL A 193 5.48 10.92 16.37
C VAL A 193 4.46 11.60 17.30
N ARG A 194 4.76 11.73 18.60
CA ARG A 194 3.86 12.36 19.58
C ARG A 194 3.61 13.86 19.31
N GLU A 195 4.58 14.57 18.77
CA GLU A 195 4.40 15.98 18.40
C GLU A 195 3.52 16.08 17.16
N VAL A 196 3.72 15.20 16.17
CA VAL A 196 2.87 15.10 14.98
C VAL A 196 1.44 14.71 15.37
N GLU A 197 1.27 13.69 16.20
CA GLU A 197 -0.02 13.24 16.72
C GLU A 197 -0.79 14.38 17.41
N ARG A 198 -0.10 15.12 18.28
CA ARG A 198 -0.70 16.29 18.95
C ARG A 198 -1.14 17.36 17.96
N ALA A 199 -0.35 17.59 16.90
CA ALA A 199 -0.66 18.57 15.87
C ALA A 199 -1.82 18.12 14.95
N LEU A 200 -1.94 16.83 14.66
CA LEU A 200 -3.02 16.27 13.85
C LEU A 200 -4.32 16.07 14.65
N GLY A 201 -4.21 15.90 15.98
CA GLY A 201 -5.35 15.57 16.85
C GLY A 201 -5.90 14.16 16.68
N VAL A 202 -5.14 13.25 16.04
CA VAL A 202 -5.49 11.85 15.82
C VAL A 202 -4.29 10.96 16.11
N PRO A 203 -4.50 9.69 16.56
CA PRO A 203 -3.41 8.74 16.77
C PRO A 203 -2.56 8.56 15.52
N CYS A 204 -1.24 8.46 15.70
CA CYS A 204 -0.29 8.25 14.62
C CYS A 204 0.54 6.99 14.86
N HIS A 205 0.84 6.30 13.76
CA HIS A 205 1.77 5.17 13.76
C HIS A 205 3.18 5.64 13.36
N ALA A 206 4.16 4.78 13.58
CA ALA A 206 5.54 5.01 13.22
C ALA A 206 6.04 3.98 12.20
N LEU A 207 6.86 4.44 11.26
CA LEU A 207 7.64 3.57 10.39
C LEU A 207 9.09 4.07 10.38
N SER A 208 10.04 3.19 10.68
CA SER A 208 11.44 3.56 10.74
C SER A 208 12.02 3.86 9.36
N LEU A 209 12.79 4.92 9.24
CA LEU A 209 13.57 5.22 8.04
C LEU A 209 14.87 4.39 8.06
N ASP A 210 14.98 3.45 7.13
CA ASP A 210 16.16 2.62 6.91
C ASP A 210 16.47 2.58 5.42
N VAL A 211 17.33 3.49 4.99
CA VAL A 211 17.66 3.72 3.58
C VAL A 211 18.22 2.45 2.92
N ARG A 212 19.09 1.70 3.63
CA ARG A 212 19.67 0.46 3.09
C ARG A 212 18.62 -0.59 2.77
N THR A 213 17.70 -0.81 3.70
CA THR A 213 16.62 -1.78 3.49
C THR A 213 15.64 -1.29 2.43
N ALA A 214 15.36 0.02 2.40
CA ALA A 214 14.51 0.63 1.37
C ALA A 214 15.11 0.43 -0.04
N GLU A 215 16.41 0.67 -0.21
CA GLU A 215 17.13 0.45 -1.47
C GLU A 215 17.11 -1.03 -1.87
N ALA A 216 17.37 -1.95 -0.93
CA ALA A 216 17.35 -3.38 -1.20
C ALA A 216 15.96 -3.88 -1.64
N LEU A 217 14.89 -3.44 -0.98
CA LEU A 217 13.51 -3.74 -1.39
C LEU A 217 13.18 -3.13 -2.75
N GLY A 218 13.58 -1.87 -2.93
CA GLY A 218 13.32 -1.12 -4.17
C GLY A 218 14.11 -1.61 -5.38
N SER A 219 15.22 -2.30 -5.20
CA SER A 219 16.03 -2.89 -6.28
C SER A 219 15.72 -4.37 -6.55
N GLY A 220 14.82 -4.97 -5.79
CA GLY A 220 14.51 -6.40 -5.91
C GLY A 220 15.58 -7.33 -5.28
N ASP A 221 16.48 -6.78 -4.48
CA ASP A 221 17.56 -7.51 -3.80
C ASP A 221 17.10 -8.20 -2.49
N GLY A 222 15.79 -8.48 -2.40
CA GLY A 222 15.10 -9.00 -1.24
C GLY A 222 15.52 -10.40 -0.76
N SER A 223 16.50 -11.03 -1.40
CA SER A 223 16.87 -12.45 -1.16
C SER A 223 17.69 -12.71 0.11
N SER A 224 18.08 -11.70 0.88
CA SER A 224 18.93 -11.92 2.04
C SER A 224 18.13 -12.00 3.33
N GLY A 225 18.22 -13.11 4.07
CA GLY A 225 17.65 -13.26 5.43
C GLY A 225 18.16 -12.23 6.46
N ARG A 226 18.98 -11.28 6.04
CA ARG A 226 19.39 -10.10 6.79
C ARG A 226 18.30 -9.02 6.82
N LEU A 227 17.43 -8.97 5.80
CA LEU A 227 16.38 -7.97 5.71
C LEU A 227 15.38 -8.10 6.85
N ASP A 228 15.00 -9.31 7.25
CA ASP A 228 14.03 -9.56 8.33
C ASP A 228 14.41 -8.93 9.68
N ARG A 229 15.71 -8.67 9.89
CA ARG A 229 16.25 -8.07 11.11
C ARG A 229 16.44 -6.55 11.00
N SER A 230 16.14 -5.97 9.85
CA SER A 230 16.30 -4.54 9.63
C SER A 230 15.35 -3.70 10.47
N LEU A 231 15.68 -2.42 10.66
CA LEU A 231 14.81 -1.49 11.38
C LEU A 231 13.49 -1.29 10.65
N LEU A 232 13.53 -1.16 9.33
CA LEU A 232 12.35 -0.96 8.50
C LEU A 232 11.39 -2.15 8.64
N LEU A 233 11.84 -3.39 8.44
CA LEU A 233 10.95 -4.54 8.49
C LEU A 233 10.43 -4.86 9.89
N ARG A 234 11.23 -4.61 10.94
CA ARG A 234 10.71 -4.72 12.31
C ARG A 234 9.62 -3.69 12.60
N SER A 235 9.83 -2.45 12.19
CA SER A 235 8.81 -1.41 12.39
C SER A 235 7.59 -1.63 11.47
N ALA A 236 7.77 -2.16 10.25
CA ALA A 236 6.67 -2.54 9.38
C ALA A 236 5.82 -3.66 9.96
N ARG A 237 6.45 -4.65 10.65
CA ARG A 237 5.70 -5.68 11.37
C ARG A 237 4.84 -5.08 12.49
N SER A 238 5.43 -4.25 13.34
CA SER A 238 4.69 -3.56 14.41
C SER A 238 3.59 -2.65 13.86
N LEU A 239 3.82 -2.00 12.72
CA LEU A 239 2.82 -1.21 12.02
C LEU A 239 1.66 -2.09 11.55
N ALA A 240 1.95 -3.20 10.85
CA ALA A 240 0.94 -4.14 10.36
C ALA A 240 0.09 -4.70 11.52
N GLU A 241 0.72 -5.15 12.60
CA GLU A 241 0.02 -5.64 13.80
C GLU A 241 -0.89 -4.57 14.41
N SER A 242 -0.41 -3.33 14.51
CA SER A 242 -1.17 -2.22 15.06
C SER A 242 -2.37 -1.83 14.17
N LEU A 243 -2.18 -1.78 12.85
CA LEU A 243 -3.24 -1.49 11.88
C LEU A 243 -4.32 -2.57 11.90
N LEU A 244 -3.92 -3.84 11.91
CA LEU A 244 -4.85 -4.99 11.99
C LEU A 244 -5.61 -5.03 13.33
N ALA A 245 -4.94 -4.68 14.44
CA ALA A 245 -5.60 -4.61 15.76
C ALA A 245 -6.70 -3.53 15.82
N GLY A 246 -6.58 -2.48 15.02
CA GLY A 246 -7.57 -1.41 14.90
C GLY A 246 -8.83 -1.78 14.11
N LEU A 247 -8.81 -2.89 13.38
CA LEU A 247 -9.99 -3.35 12.62
C LEU A 247 -11.07 -3.92 13.52
N PRO A 248 -12.37 -3.71 13.18
CA PRO A 248 -13.48 -4.40 13.82
C PRO A 248 -13.32 -5.93 13.75
N ALA A 249 -13.83 -6.65 14.77
CA ALA A 249 -13.69 -8.11 14.85
C ALA A 249 -14.28 -8.83 13.61
N GLU A 250 -15.30 -8.25 13.00
CA GLU A 250 -15.99 -8.76 11.81
C GLU A 250 -15.12 -8.77 10.54
N VAL A 251 -14.09 -7.92 10.47
CA VAL A 251 -13.16 -7.82 9.33
C VAL A 251 -11.93 -8.70 9.54
N ARG A 252 -11.66 -9.10 10.79
CA ARG A 252 -10.50 -9.91 11.18
C ARG A 252 -10.69 -11.42 11.01
N SER A 253 -11.91 -11.87 10.78
CA SER A 253 -12.28 -13.30 10.64
C SER A 253 -12.18 -13.81 9.21
#